data_4191f66526475228efed7c4eedb31b09
#
_entry.id   4191f66526475228efed7c4eedb31b09
#
_cell.length_a   1.000
_cell.length_b   1.000
_cell.length_c   1.000
_cell.angle_alpha   90.00
_cell.angle_beta   90.00
_cell.angle_gamma   90.00
#
_symmetry.space_group_name_H-M   'P 1'
#
loop_
_entity.id
_entity.type
_entity.pdbx_description
1 polymer ?
#
loop_
_entity_poly.entity_id
_entity_poly.type
_entity_poly.pdbx_seq_one_letter_code
_entity_poly.pdbx_strand_id
1 'polypeptide(L)'
;RTFAIIAHPDAGKTSLTEKLLLFGGQIQVAGAVMNNKIKKTATSDWMDIEKQRGISVTTSVMEFDYNDYKINILDTPGHQDFAEDTYRTLTAVDSVIIVVDGAKGVETQTRKLMEVCRMRNTPVIIFVNKMDREAKDPFDLLDELEEELVIGVRPLTWPIESGPRFKGVYNIYENNLNLFQPSKQVVTEKVEVDINTEELDNHIGADLADRLREELELISGVYPEFSVDEYLKGELAPVFFGSALNNFGVEELLNTFVEIAPSPRPVKAEERDVQPEEPKFTGFVFKITANIDPNHRSCIAFCKVCSGKFSRNAPYYHVRHGKTMRFSSPTQFMAQRKTTVDEA
;
A
#
# COMPACT_ATOMS: atom_id res chain seq x y z
N ARG A 1 4.69 -3.43 -10.54
CA ARG A 1 4.87 -2.46 -9.45
C ARG A 1 5.20 -3.19 -8.15
N THR A 2 6.16 -2.72 -7.37
CA THR A 2 6.55 -3.34 -6.08
C THR A 2 6.49 -2.29 -4.99
N PHE A 3 5.65 -2.51 -3.98
CA PHE A 3 5.49 -1.57 -2.88
C PHE A 3 5.32 -2.24 -1.52
N ALA A 4 5.64 -1.49 -0.47
CA ALA A 4 5.34 -1.88 0.90
C ALA A 4 4.13 -1.13 1.43
N ILE A 5 3.40 -1.78 2.34
CA ILE A 5 2.38 -1.12 3.14
C ILE A 5 2.92 -1.00 4.57
N ILE A 6 3.01 0.22 5.04
CA ILE A 6 3.50 0.55 6.38
C ILE A 6 2.44 1.33 7.17
N ALA A 7 2.42 1.14 8.47
CA ALA A 7 1.47 1.80 9.35
C ALA A 7 1.91 1.73 10.81
N HIS A 8 1.35 2.62 11.61
CA HIS A 8 1.29 2.38 13.07
C HIS A 8 0.37 1.18 13.37
N PRO A 9 0.60 0.40 14.44
CA PRO A 9 -0.31 -0.65 14.87
C PRO A 9 -1.77 -0.15 14.93
N ASP A 10 -2.69 -1.00 14.48
CA ASP A 10 -4.14 -0.72 14.46
C ASP A 10 -4.62 0.37 13.48
N ALA A 11 -3.78 1.01 12.68
CA ALA A 11 -4.21 1.96 11.65
C ALA A 11 -5.05 1.32 10.53
N GLY A 12 -5.04 -0.02 10.42
CA GLY A 12 -5.83 -0.78 9.46
C GLY A 12 -5.05 -1.30 8.26
N LYS A 13 -3.72 -1.44 8.41
CA LYS A 13 -2.83 -1.98 7.38
C LYS A 13 -3.32 -3.31 6.82
N THR A 14 -3.51 -4.32 7.67
CA THR A 14 -3.99 -5.66 7.28
C THR A 14 -5.34 -5.61 6.56
N SER A 15 -6.24 -4.73 7.00
CA SER A 15 -7.52 -4.53 6.31
C SER A 15 -7.33 -3.98 4.91
N LEU A 16 -6.45 -2.99 4.74
CA LEU A 16 -6.14 -2.44 3.41
C LEU A 16 -5.51 -3.50 2.50
N THR A 17 -4.51 -4.25 3.00
CA THR A 17 -3.87 -5.34 2.25
C THR A 17 -4.90 -6.37 1.74
N GLU A 18 -5.80 -6.83 2.63
CA GLU A 18 -6.86 -7.78 2.24
C GLU A 18 -7.81 -7.21 1.18
N LYS A 19 -8.09 -5.91 1.22
CA LYS A 19 -8.94 -5.26 0.22
C LYS A 19 -8.24 -5.10 -1.13
N LEU A 20 -6.97 -4.77 -1.13
CA LEU A 20 -6.18 -4.72 -2.37
C LEU A 20 -6.14 -6.11 -3.05
N LEU A 21 -5.98 -7.19 -2.27
CA LEU A 21 -6.06 -8.56 -2.78
C LEU A 21 -7.46 -8.93 -3.29
N LEU A 22 -8.51 -8.40 -2.65
CA LEU A 22 -9.89 -8.61 -3.07
C LEU A 22 -10.16 -7.94 -4.42
N PHE A 23 -9.77 -6.67 -4.58
CA PHE A 23 -9.88 -5.93 -5.84
C PHE A 23 -8.99 -6.54 -6.94
N GLY A 24 -7.82 -7.05 -6.59
CA GLY A 24 -6.96 -7.83 -7.48
C GLY A 24 -7.48 -9.23 -7.82
N GLY A 25 -8.67 -9.61 -7.35
CA GLY A 25 -9.30 -10.89 -7.67
C GLY A 25 -8.64 -12.14 -7.04
N GLN A 26 -7.69 -11.96 -6.12
CA GLN A 26 -6.94 -13.07 -5.52
C GLN A 26 -7.70 -13.77 -4.39
N ILE A 27 -8.63 -13.07 -3.78
CA ILE A 27 -9.47 -13.60 -2.72
C ILE A 27 -10.94 -13.23 -3.00
N GLN A 28 -11.86 -14.13 -2.66
CA GLN A 28 -13.29 -13.90 -2.87
C GLN A 28 -13.93 -13.10 -1.74
N VAL A 29 -13.36 -13.18 -0.54
CA VAL A 29 -13.85 -12.49 0.66
C VAL A 29 -12.63 -12.06 1.47
N ALA A 30 -12.51 -10.77 1.74
CA ALA A 30 -11.45 -10.26 2.59
C ALA A 30 -11.54 -10.79 4.02
N GLY A 31 -10.40 -11.15 4.59
CA GLY A 31 -10.24 -11.42 6.01
C GLY A 31 -10.12 -10.11 6.81
N ALA A 32 -10.08 -10.23 8.13
CA ALA A 32 -9.78 -9.12 9.02
C ALA A 32 -9.02 -9.63 10.25
N VAL A 33 -8.34 -8.72 10.95
CA VAL A 33 -7.74 -9.02 12.25
C VAL A 33 -8.82 -9.56 13.19
N MET A 34 -8.55 -10.68 13.84
CA MET A 34 -9.52 -11.37 14.68
C MET A 34 -10.06 -10.45 15.78
N ASN A 35 -11.30 -10.04 15.60
CA ASN A 35 -12.15 -9.67 16.73
C ASN A 35 -13.12 -10.82 17.00
N ASN A 36 -13.55 -11.08 18.21
CA ASN A 36 -14.35 -12.24 18.64
C ASN A 36 -15.62 -12.55 17.78
N LYS A 37 -15.89 -11.74 16.77
CA LYS A 37 -17.03 -11.87 15.84
C LYS A 37 -16.67 -12.26 14.40
N ILE A 38 -15.38 -12.33 14.05
CA ILE A 38 -14.94 -12.57 12.66
C ILE A 38 -14.32 -13.96 12.55
N LYS A 39 -14.89 -14.80 11.70
CA LYS A 39 -14.50 -16.22 11.53
C LYS A 39 -13.34 -16.45 10.56
N LYS A 40 -12.92 -15.45 9.77
CA LYS A 40 -11.87 -15.58 8.75
C LYS A 40 -10.67 -14.72 9.11
N THR A 41 -9.50 -15.36 9.26
CA THR A 41 -8.21 -14.67 9.45
C THR A 41 -7.75 -14.00 8.16
N ALA A 42 -6.96 -12.94 8.28
CA ALA A 42 -6.35 -12.28 7.13
C ALA A 42 -5.40 -13.21 6.38
N THR A 43 -5.33 -13.06 5.06
CA THR A 43 -4.43 -13.84 4.21
C THR A 43 -2.97 -13.51 4.47
N SER A 44 -2.68 -12.25 4.83
CA SER A 44 -1.35 -11.76 5.20
C SER A 44 -0.84 -12.36 6.52
N ASP A 45 -1.73 -12.62 7.48
CA ASP A 45 -1.40 -13.17 8.81
C ASP A 45 -1.47 -14.70 8.77
N TRP A 46 -0.48 -15.34 8.16
CA TRP A 46 -0.50 -16.78 7.91
C TRP A 46 0.20 -17.63 8.98
N MET A 47 1.09 -17.04 9.80
CA MET A 47 1.75 -17.75 10.87
C MET A 47 0.83 -17.98 12.08
N ASP A 48 0.97 -19.10 12.77
CA ASP A 48 0.12 -19.41 13.93
C ASP A 48 0.27 -18.37 15.05
N ILE A 49 1.45 -17.79 15.24
CA ILE A 49 1.70 -16.73 16.21
C ILE A 49 0.99 -15.44 15.83
N GLU A 50 0.88 -15.10 14.54
CA GLU A 50 0.14 -13.94 14.03
C GLU A 50 -1.36 -14.12 14.26
N LYS A 51 -1.88 -15.31 13.97
CA LYS A 51 -3.29 -15.66 14.22
C LYS A 51 -3.65 -15.62 15.70
N GLN A 52 -2.76 -16.08 16.57
CA GLN A 52 -2.98 -16.08 18.03
C GLN A 52 -2.92 -14.68 18.64
N ARG A 53 -1.99 -13.84 18.17
CA ARG A 53 -1.78 -12.49 18.69
C ARG A 53 -2.65 -11.43 18.00
N GLY A 54 -3.16 -11.72 16.79
CA GLY A 54 -3.90 -10.77 15.97
C GLY A 54 -3.04 -9.61 15.43
N ILE A 55 -1.73 -9.81 15.30
CA ILE A 55 -0.77 -8.84 14.78
C ILE A 55 0.17 -9.51 13.78
N SER A 56 0.54 -8.80 12.71
CA SER A 56 1.56 -9.24 11.78
C SER A 56 2.95 -9.18 12.44
N VAL A 57 3.69 -10.28 12.39
CA VAL A 57 5.01 -10.43 13.01
C VAL A 57 6.12 -10.39 11.95
N THR A 58 5.83 -10.86 10.74
CA THR A 58 6.79 -10.92 9.64
C THR A 58 6.21 -10.27 8.39
N THR A 59 7.10 -9.78 7.51
CA THR A 59 6.68 -9.31 6.19
C THR A 59 6.12 -10.47 5.38
N SER A 60 4.92 -10.30 4.86
CA SER A 60 4.30 -11.19 3.89
C SER A 60 4.50 -10.65 2.47
N VAL A 61 4.87 -11.51 1.54
CA VAL A 61 5.01 -11.15 0.12
C VAL A 61 3.82 -11.74 -0.63
N MET A 62 3.13 -10.90 -1.38
CA MET A 62 1.95 -11.26 -2.16
C MET A 62 2.05 -10.66 -3.56
N GLU A 63 1.66 -11.43 -4.55
CA GLU A 63 1.71 -11.03 -5.95
C GLU A 63 0.36 -11.26 -6.62
N PHE A 64 -0.07 -10.33 -7.48
CA PHE A 64 -1.25 -10.46 -8.31
C PHE A 64 -1.13 -9.58 -9.56
N ASP A 65 -1.97 -9.86 -10.55
CA ASP A 65 -2.08 -9.04 -11.76
C ASP A 65 -3.30 -8.12 -11.62
N TYR A 66 -3.14 -6.85 -12.00
CA TYR A 66 -4.20 -5.85 -12.00
C TYR A 66 -3.97 -4.83 -13.13
N ASN A 67 -4.97 -4.60 -13.98
CA ASN A 67 -4.90 -3.65 -15.12
C ASN A 67 -3.58 -3.77 -15.92
N ASP A 68 -3.24 -4.98 -16.35
CA ASP A 68 -2.02 -5.32 -17.10
C ASP A 68 -0.69 -5.07 -16.35
N TYR A 69 -0.75 -4.78 -15.05
CA TYR A 69 0.43 -4.64 -14.19
C TYR A 69 0.58 -5.84 -13.27
N LYS A 70 1.82 -6.28 -13.12
CA LYS A 70 2.19 -7.21 -12.05
C LYS A 70 2.44 -6.43 -10.77
N ILE A 71 1.67 -6.73 -9.74
CA ILE A 71 1.68 -6.06 -8.44
C ILE A 71 2.32 -6.96 -7.41
N ASN A 72 3.34 -6.46 -6.73
CA ASN A 72 3.98 -7.12 -5.59
C ASN A 72 3.75 -6.27 -4.34
N ILE A 73 3.01 -6.82 -3.39
CA ILE A 73 2.80 -6.20 -2.07
C ILE A 73 3.73 -6.86 -1.06
N LEU A 74 4.47 -6.03 -0.33
CA LEU A 74 5.23 -6.41 0.84
C LEU A 74 4.51 -5.86 2.07
N ASP A 75 3.67 -6.69 2.70
CA ASP A 75 2.94 -6.32 3.91
C ASP A 75 3.84 -6.44 5.13
N THR A 76 4.21 -5.30 5.72
CA THR A 76 5.20 -5.23 6.80
C THR A 76 4.55 -5.30 8.18
N PRO A 77 5.25 -5.80 9.22
CA PRO A 77 4.75 -5.69 10.58
C PRO A 77 4.65 -4.23 11.02
N GLY A 78 3.54 -3.86 11.68
CA GLY A 78 3.32 -2.51 12.20
C GLY A 78 3.93 -2.27 13.59
N HIS A 79 4.28 -3.32 14.33
CA HIS A 79 4.76 -3.21 15.71
C HIS A 79 6.24 -2.85 15.79
N GLN A 80 6.63 -2.03 16.79
CA GLN A 80 8.01 -1.54 16.94
C GLN A 80 9.04 -2.65 17.11
N ASP A 81 8.66 -3.76 17.76
CA ASP A 81 9.55 -4.90 18.01
C ASP A 81 10.02 -5.57 16.71
N PHE A 82 9.34 -5.33 15.59
CA PHE A 82 9.64 -5.88 14.27
C PHE A 82 10.12 -4.82 13.27
N ALA A 83 10.53 -3.65 13.74
CA ALA A 83 10.95 -2.53 12.90
C ALA A 83 12.11 -2.88 11.96
N GLU A 84 13.05 -3.73 12.39
CA GLU A 84 14.19 -4.17 11.57
C GLU A 84 13.74 -4.93 10.32
N ASP A 85 12.73 -5.79 10.42
CA ASP A 85 12.17 -6.50 9.26
C ASP A 85 11.52 -5.51 8.28
N THR A 86 10.83 -4.50 8.80
CA THR A 86 10.26 -3.41 7.99
C THR A 86 11.36 -2.61 7.27
N TYR A 87 12.44 -2.23 7.96
CA TYR A 87 13.53 -1.47 7.36
C TYR A 87 14.22 -2.25 6.24
N ARG A 88 14.46 -3.54 6.43
CA ARG A 88 14.99 -4.42 5.39
C ARG A 88 14.04 -4.53 4.20
N THR A 89 12.75 -4.68 4.45
CA THR A 89 11.73 -4.75 3.41
C THR A 89 11.67 -3.49 2.56
N LEU A 90 11.80 -2.31 3.19
CA LEU A 90 11.83 -1.02 2.48
C LEU A 90 13.02 -0.88 1.51
N THR A 91 14.06 -1.71 1.64
CA THR A 91 15.15 -1.75 0.64
C THR A 91 14.75 -2.40 -0.68
N ALA A 92 13.71 -3.23 -0.67
CA ALA A 92 13.29 -4.02 -1.82
C ALA A 92 12.13 -3.41 -2.60
N VAL A 93 11.54 -2.32 -2.12
CA VAL A 93 10.37 -1.69 -2.75
C VAL A 93 10.72 -0.44 -3.53
N ASP A 94 9.90 -0.15 -4.52
CA ASP A 94 10.06 1.03 -5.38
C ASP A 94 9.17 2.20 -4.92
N SER A 95 8.12 1.92 -4.13
CA SER A 95 7.23 2.91 -3.50
C SER A 95 6.64 2.37 -2.19
N VAL A 96 5.93 3.22 -1.46
CA VAL A 96 5.34 2.88 -0.15
C VAL A 96 3.93 3.45 -0.05
N ILE A 97 3.01 2.69 0.52
CA ILE A 97 1.72 3.20 0.98
C ILE A 97 1.76 3.29 2.51
N ILE A 98 1.56 4.50 3.04
CA ILE A 98 1.43 4.76 4.48
C ILE A 98 -0.05 4.78 4.84
N VAL A 99 -0.45 3.95 5.81
CA VAL A 99 -1.82 3.96 6.34
C VAL A 99 -1.85 4.75 7.63
N VAL A 100 -2.70 5.76 7.69
CA VAL A 100 -2.92 6.64 8.84
C VAL A 100 -4.35 6.48 9.34
N ASP A 101 -4.54 6.42 10.66
CA ASP A 101 -5.87 6.39 11.28
C ASP A 101 -6.46 7.82 11.30
N GLY A 102 -7.59 8.05 10.63
CA GLY A 102 -8.21 9.37 10.55
C GLY A 102 -8.60 9.99 11.89
N ALA A 103 -8.84 9.19 12.92
CA ALA A 103 -9.13 9.68 14.25
C ALA A 103 -7.87 10.05 15.06
N LYS A 104 -6.78 9.33 14.84
CA LYS A 104 -5.53 9.50 15.59
C LYS A 104 -4.53 10.44 14.91
N GLY A 105 -4.50 10.46 13.57
CA GLY A 105 -3.51 11.20 12.79
C GLY A 105 -2.16 10.51 12.75
N VAL A 106 -1.08 11.29 12.73
CA VAL A 106 0.30 10.79 12.61
C VAL A 106 0.82 10.28 13.96
N GLU A 107 1.07 8.99 14.02
CA GLU A 107 1.56 8.32 15.22
C GLU A 107 3.08 8.07 15.15
N THR A 108 3.71 7.79 16.29
CA THR A 108 5.18 7.69 16.42
C THR A 108 5.84 6.74 15.43
N GLN A 109 5.23 5.58 15.16
CA GLN A 109 5.82 4.62 14.22
C GLN A 109 5.74 5.12 12.78
N THR A 110 4.69 5.83 12.41
CA THR A 110 4.54 6.45 11.10
C THR A 110 5.66 7.45 10.82
N ARG A 111 6.01 8.31 11.79
CA ARG A 111 7.13 9.26 11.66
C ARG A 111 8.46 8.55 11.40
N LYS A 112 8.78 7.52 12.20
CA LYS A 112 10.03 6.75 12.05
C LYS A 112 10.14 6.07 10.68
N LEU A 113 9.05 5.50 10.20
CA LEU A 113 9.02 4.82 8.90
C LEU A 113 9.11 5.82 7.75
N MET A 114 8.48 6.98 7.88
CA MET A 114 8.59 8.06 6.90
C MET A 114 10.02 8.61 6.81
N GLU A 115 10.73 8.73 7.93
CA GLU A 115 12.13 9.13 7.93
C GLU A 115 12.99 8.19 7.07
N VAL A 116 12.77 6.88 7.16
CA VAL A 116 13.46 5.89 6.30
C VAL A 116 13.10 6.08 4.82
N CYS A 117 11.82 6.34 4.50
CA CYS A 117 11.41 6.61 3.12
C CYS A 117 12.09 7.86 2.56
N ARG A 118 12.16 8.96 3.34
CA ARG A 118 12.87 10.19 2.95
C ARG A 118 14.35 9.97 2.69
N MET A 119 15.07 9.27 3.61
CA MET A 119 16.48 8.95 3.45
C MET A 119 16.80 8.23 2.14
N ARG A 120 15.81 7.55 1.57
CA ARG A 120 15.94 6.76 0.34
C ARG A 120 15.27 7.42 -0.87
N ASN A 121 14.67 8.58 -0.70
CA ASN A 121 13.83 9.24 -1.71
C ASN A 121 12.79 8.26 -2.30
N THR A 122 12.17 7.47 -1.41
CA THR A 122 11.14 6.50 -1.81
C THR A 122 9.82 7.22 -1.96
N PRO A 123 9.15 7.17 -3.12
CA PRO A 123 7.83 7.75 -3.32
C PRO A 123 6.82 7.18 -2.33
N VAL A 124 6.01 8.05 -1.74
CA VAL A 124 5.04 7.71 -0.70
C VAL A 124 3.65 8.14 -1.11
N ILE A 125 2.68 7.25 -0.95
CA ILE A 125 1.24 7.54 -1.01
C ILE A 125 0.69 7.40 0.41
N ILE A 126 -0.21 8.29 0.80
CA ILE A 126 -0.82 8.27 2.12
C ILE A 126 -2.30 7.86 1.98
N PHE A 127 -2.74 6.88 2.76
CA PHE A 127 -4.13 6.47 2.87
C PHE A 127 -4.66 6.78 4.28
N VAL A 128 -5.49 7.81 4.39
CA VAL A 128 -6.19 8.16 5.64
C VAL A 128 -7.40 7.26 5.77
N ASN A 129 -7.31 6.31 6.68
CA ASN A 129 -8.24 5.20 6.86
C ASN A 129 -9.24 5.47 7.98
N LYS A 130 -10.33 4.74 7.98
CA LYS A 130 -11.39 4.72 9.01
C LYS A 130 -12.27 5.96 9.03
N MET A 131 -12.49 6.58 7.87
CA MET A 131 -13.41 7.71 7.75
C MET A 131 -14.88 7.37 8.07
N ASP A 132 -15.21 6.07 8.17
CA ASP A 132 -16.48 5.55 8.68
C ASP A 132 -16.65 5.72 10.21
N ARG A 133 -15.63 6.20 10.90
CA ARG A 133 -15.64 6.56 12.32
C ARG A 133 -15.40 8.05 12.47
N GLU A 134 -15.71 8.59 13.65
CA GLU A 134 -15.35 9.97 13.96
C GLU A 134 -13.85 10.19 13.72
N ALA A 135 -13.52 11.06 12.81
CA ALA A 135 -12.17 11.41 12.41
C ALA A 135 -11.90 12.90 12.73
N LYS A 136 -10.61 13.27 12.73
CA LYS A 136 -10.20 14.67 12.74
C LYS A 136 -10.71 15.38 11.47
N ASP A 137 -10.74 16.70 11.50
CA ASP A 137 -11.01 17.47 10.30
C ASP A 137 -10.01 17.12 9.19
N PRO A 138 -10.43 16.95 7.93
CA PRO A 138 -9.54 16.60 6.85
C PRO A 138 -8.41 17.61 6.59
N PHE A 139 -8.66 18.93 6.76
CA PHE A 139 -7.63 19.95 6.63
C PHE A 139 -6.61 19.85 7.78
N ASP A 140 -7.08 19.68 9.02
CA ASP A 140 -6.18 19.46 10.18
C ASP A 140 -5.31 18.21 9.97
N LEU A 141 -5.86 17.16 9.35
CA LEU A 141 -5.10 15.96 9.01
C LEU A 141 -4.03 16.24 7.94
N LEU A 142 -4.34 17.02 6.91
CA LEU A 142 -3.36 17.39 5.89
C LEU A 142 -2.22 18.21 6.47
N ASP A 143 -2.52 19.20 7.31
CA ASP A 143 -1.53 20.04 8.00
C ASP A 143 -0.64 19.17 8.91
N GLU A 144 -1.24 18.26 9.70
CA GLU A 144 -0.49 17.33 10.54
C GLU A 144 0.41 16.40 9.71
N LEU A 145 -0.06 15.92 8.54
CA LEU A 145 0.72 15.09 7.64
C LEU A 145 1.95 15.85 7.10
N GLU A 146 1.78 17.11 6.67
CA GLU A 146 2.88 17.93 6.18
C GLU A 146 3.91 18.22 7.26
N GLU A 147 3.46 18.66 8.44
CA GLU A 147 4.34 19.04 9.54
C GLU A 147 5.11 17.83 10.11
N GLU A 148 4.39 16.74 10.40
CA GLU A 148 4.94 15.60 11.10
C GLU A 148 5.73 14.64 10.20
N LEU A 149 5.35 14.52 8.93
CA LEU A 149 6.06 13.68 7.96
C LEU A 149 7.11 14.44 7.13
N VAL A 150 7.09 15.78 7.22
CA VAL A 150 8.03 16.68 6.51
C VAL A 150 8.06 16.37 5.01
N ILE A 151 6.88 16.41 4.38
CA ILE A 151 6.67 16.18 2.94
C ILE A 151 5.47 17.00 2.49
N GLY A 152 5.51 17.59 1.30
CA GLY A 152 4.33 18.20 0.70
C GLY A 152 3.22 17.17 0.49
N VAL A 153 1.96 17.54 0.71
CA VAL A 153 0.82 16.66 0.46
C VAL A 153 -0.13 17.22 -0.58
N ARG A 154 -0.81 16.34 -1.31
CA ARG A 154 -1.90 16.71 -2.21
C ARG A 154 -3.04 15.70 -2.07
N PRO A 155 -4.24 16.12 -1.61
CA PRO A 155 -5.39 15.24 -1.61
C PRO A 155 -5.83 14.92 -3.05
N LEU A 156 -5.97 13.65 -3.36
CA LEU A 156 -6.52 13.13 -4.62
C LEU A 156 -7.95 12.62 -4.44
N THR A 157 -8.37 12.31 -3.22
CA THR A 157 -9.77 12.10 -2.86
C THR A 157 -10.12 12.95 -1.66
N TRP A 158 -11.40 13.36 -1.56
CA TRP A 158 -11.90 14.18 -0.46
C TRP A 158 -13.10 13.52 0.21
N PRO A 159 -13.14 13.36 1.55
CA PRO A 159 -14.22 12.70 2.22
C PRO A 159 -15.44 13.62 2.33
N ILE A 160 -16.63 13.06 2.14
CA ILE A 160 -17.89 13.74 2.35
C ILE A 160 -18.40 13.33 3.71
N GLU A 161 -18.17 14.16 4.72
CA GLU A 161 -18.40 13.88 6.13
C GLU A 161 -17.51 12.76 6.70
N SER A 162 -17.66 12.46 7.98
CA SER A 162 -17.01 11.36 8.67
C SER A 162 -17.94 10.69 9.68
N GLY A 163 -17.54 9.55 10.23
CA GLY A 163 -18.31 8.79 11.20
C GLY A 163 -19.64 8.28 10.66
N PRO A 164 -20.70 8.32 11.47
CA PRO A 164 -22.03 7.83 11.06
C PRO A 164 -22.65 8.61 9.88
N ARG A 165 -22.15 9.81 9.62
CA ARG A 165 -22.62 10.67 8.53
C ARG A 165 -21.81 10.52 7.25
N PHE A 166 -20.77 9.72 7.24
CA PHE A 166 -19.92 9.49 6.09
C PHE A 166 -20.75 9.05 4.87
N LYS A 167 -20.74 9.86 3.82
CA LYS A 167 -21.51 9.65 2.58
C LYS A 167 -20.67 9.02 1.49
N GLY A 168 -19.36 9.31 1.49
CA GLY A 168 -18.51 8.90 0.42
C GLY A 168 -17.23 9.71 0.30
N VAL A 169 -16.57 9.56 -0.84
CA VAL A 169 -15.45 10.43 -1.25
C VAL A 169 -15.71 11.01 -2.63
N TYR A 170 -15.27 12.23 -2.81
CA TYR A 170 -15.11 12.82 -4.14
C TYR A 170 -13.68 12.55 -4.61
N ASN A 171 -13.51 11.90 -5.76
CA ASN A 171 -12.22 11.68 -6.38
C ASN A 171 -11.85 12.93 -7.19
N ILE A 172 -10.94 13.73 -6.65
CA ILE A 172 -10.47 14.99 -7.27
C ILE A 172 -9.68 14.70 -8.55
N TYR A 173 -8.93 13.59 -8.55
CA TYR A 173 -8.06 13.22 -9.66
C TYR A 173 -8.85 12.77 -10.90
N GLU A 174 -9.92 12.01 -10.70
CA GLU A 174 -10.79 11.48 -11.78
C GLU A 174 -12.08 12.30 -11.98
N ASN A 175 -12.36 13.28 -11.10
CA ASN A 175 -13.59 14.09 -11.10
C ASN A 175 -14.87 13.25 -11.03
N ASN A 176 -14.92 12.29 -10.10
CA ASN A 176 -16.09 11.45 -9.89
C ASN A 176 -16.47 11.32 -8.40
N LEU A 177 -17.76 11.02 -8.17
CA LEU A 177 -18.33 10.83 -6.85
C LEU A 177 -18.46 9.33 -6.56
N ASN A 178 -17.89 8.89 -5.45
CA ASN A 178 -18.00 7.53 -4.95
C ASN A 178 -18.86 7.52 -3.70
N LEU A 179 -20.10 7.01 -3.83
CA LEU A 179 -21.05 6.97 -2.75
C LEU A 179 -20.87 5.74 -1.86
N PHE A 180 -20.94 5.95 -0.56
CA PHE A 180 -20.87 4.89 0.42
C PHE A 180 -22.17 4.10 0.49
N GLN A 181 -22.09 2.83 0.15
CA GLN A 181 -23.15 1.87 0.44
C GLN A 181 -22.65 0.86 1.46
N PRO A 182 -23.29 0.73 2.65
CA PRO A 182 -22.90 -0.24 3.65
C PRO A 182 -23.15 -1.67 3.15
N SER A 183 -22.23 -2.19 2.36
CA SER A 183 -22.35 -3.57 1.84
C SER A 183 -21.03 -4.31 2.06
N LYS A 184 -21.13 -5.61 2.33
CA LYS A 184 -19.99 -6.51 2.41
C LYS A 184 -19.47 -6.97 1.04
N GLN A 185 -20.11 -6.55 -0.03
CA GLN A 185 -19.75 -6.86 -1.41
C GLN A 185 -19.01 -5.67 -2.03
N VAL A 186 -18.14 -5.96 -2.98
CA VAL A 186 -17.38 -4.98 -3.77
C VAL A 186 -18.32 -4.28 -4.74
N VAL A 187 -19.13 -3.37 -4.24
CA VAL A 187 -19.99 -2.53 -5.08
C VAL A 187 -19.95 -1.11 -4.49
N THR A 188 -19.09 -0.29 -5.03
CA THR A 188 -19.18 1.15 -4.93
C THR A 188 -19.97 1.67 -6.12
N GLU A 189 -20.99 2.48 -5.88
CA GLU A 189 -21.67 3.19 -6.95
C GLU A 189 -20.79 4.38 -7.34
N LYS A 190 -20.10 4.25 -8.47
CA LYS A 190 -19.39 5.37 -9.09
C LYS A 190 -20.37 6.17 -9.92
N VAL A 191 -20.48 7.43 -9.62
CA VAL A 191 -21.32 8.38 -10.36
C VAL A 191 -20.41 9.47 -10.91
N GLU A 192 -20.34 9.58 -12.23
CA GLU A 192 -19.71 10.73 -12.88
C GLU A 192 -20.65 11.93 -12.71
N VAL A 193 -20.27 12.86 -11.86
CA VAL A 193 -21.05 14.06 -11.53
C VAL A 193 -20.19 15.29 -11.73
N ASP A 194 -20.67 16.22 -12.52
CA ASP A 194 -20.08 17.56 -12.53
C ASP A 194 -20.43 18.27 -11.21
N ILE A 195 -19.40 18.58 -10.43
CA ILE A 195 -19.50 19.22 -9.13
C ILE A 195 -20.31 20.54 -9.14
N ASN A 196 -20.33 21.22 -10.28
CA ASN A 196 -20.99 22.51 -10.45
C ASN A 196 -22.50 22.41 -10.84
N THR A 197 -23.02 21.17 -10.92
CA THR A 197 -24.42 20.92 -11.28
C THR A 197 -25.29 20.55 -10.09
N GLU A 198 -26.61 20.75 -10.24
CA GLU A 198 -27.63 20.32 -9.28
C GLU A 198 -27.67 18.77 -9.13
N GLU A 199 -27.00 18.03 -9.99
CA GLU A 199 -26.93 16.58 -9.92
C GLU A 199 -26.22 16.13 -8.65
N LEU A 200 -25.15 16.84 -8.24
CA LEU A 200 -24.46 16.58 -6.96
C LEU A 200 -25.43 16.75 -5.78
N ASP A 201 -26.25 17.81 -5.81
CA ASP A 201 -27.23 18.11 -4.75
C ASP A 201 -28.25 16.99 -4.59
N ASN A 202 -28.64 16.35 -5.71
CA ASN A 202 -29.56 15.21 -5.69
C ASN A 202 -28.96 13.95 -5.04
N HIS A 203 -27.63 13.77 -5.14
CA HIS A 203 -26.95 12.61 -4.60
C HIS A 203 -26.63 12.73 -3.10
N ILE A 204 -26.16 13.87 -2.65
CA ILE A 204 -25.66 14.05 -1.28
C ILE A 204 -26.46 15.07 -0.44
N GLY A 205 -27.35 15.84 -1.06
CA GLY A 205 -28.11 16.95 -0.46
C GLY A 205 -27.40 18.29 -0.67
N ALA A 206 -28.20 19.37 -0.84
CA ALA A 206 -27.68 20.68 -1.18
C ALA A 206 -26.64 21.22 -0.19
N ASP A 207 -26.91 21.11 1.12
CA ASP A 207 -25.99 21.61 2.16
C ASP A 207 -24.60 20.95 2.10
N LEU A 208 -24.54 19.63 1.85
CA LEU A 208 -23.27 18.91 1.73
C LEU A 208 -22.59 19.17 0.37
N ALA A 209 -23.37 19.36 -0.67
CA ALA A 209 -22.85 19.71 -2.00
C ALA A 209 -22.17 21.09 -1.99
N ASP A 210 -22.82 22.09 -1.37
CA ASP A 210 -22.26 23.43 -1.24
C ASP A 210 -20.97 23.41 -0.40
N ARG A 211 -20.99 22.71 0.73
CA ARG A 211 -19.80 22.54 1.54
C ARG A 211 -18.65 21.85 0.78
N LEU A 212 -18.95 20.79 0.03
CA LEU A 212 -17.95 20.11 -0.79
C LEU A 212 -17.34 21.04 -1.84
N ARG A 213 -18.16 21.87 -2.49
CA ARG A 213 -17.68 22.88 -3.47
C ARG A 213 -16.72 23.86 -2.81
N GLU A 214 -17.09 24.42 -1.64
CA GLU A 214 -16.24 25.34 -0.88
C GLU A 214 -14.91 24.68 -0.47
N GLU A 215 -14.96 23.46 0.05
CA GLU A 215 -13.76 22.71 0.46
C GLU A 215 -12.83 22.41 -0.73
N LEU A 216 -13.38 22.04 -1.90
CA LEU A 216 -12.59 21.80 -3.12
C LEU A 216 -12.00 23.09 -3.71
N GLU A 217 -12.68 24.21 -3.60
CA GLU A 217 -12.13 25.53 -3.96
C GLU A 217 -10.96 25.88 -3.06
N LEU A 218 -11.08 25.66 -1.74
CA LEU A 218 -9.98 25.85 -0.79
C LEU A 218 -8.78 24.95 -1.12
N ILE A 219 -9.01 23.67 -1.40
CA ILE A 219 -7.95 22.74 -1.80
C ILE A 219 -7.21 23.25 -3.04
N SER A 220 -7.94 23.71 -4.04
CA SER A 220 -7.34 24.21 -5.27
C SER A 220 -6.56 25.51 -5.08
N GLY A 221 -6.93 26.32 -4.08
CA GLY A 221 -6.24 27.55 -3.74
C GLY A 221 -5.02 27.39 -2.83
N VAL A 222 -5.02 26.39 -1.96
CA VAL A 222 -3.99 26.19 -0.94
C VAL A 222 -2.93 25.18 -1.37
N TYR A 223 -3.36 24.06 -1.96
CA TYR A 223 -2.43 22.98 -2.34
C TYR A 223 -2.02 23.07 -3.81
N PRO A 224 -0.75 22.78 -4.15
CA PRO A 224 -0.30 22.76 -5.54
C PRO A 224 -1.03 21.66 -6.33
N GLU A 225 -1.08 21.77 -7.66
CA GLU A 225 -1.55 20.69 -8.51
C GLU A 225 -0.67 19.44 -8.32
N PHE A 226 -1.30 18.26 -8.45
CA PHE A 226 -0.56 17.01 -8.31
C PHE A 226 0.44 16.83 -9.45
N SER A 227 1.69 16.62 -9.06
CA SER A 227 2.80 16.37 -9.98
C SER A 227 3.36 14.96 -9.76
N VAL A 228 3.24 14.12 -10.79
CA VAL A 228 3.83 12.76 -10.77
C VAL A 228 5.35 12.83 -10.63
N ASP A 229 6.01 13.84 -11.23
CA ASP A 229 7.46 14.01 -11.12
C ASP A 229 7.92 14.31 -9.68
N GLU A 230 7.19 15.16 -8.96
CA GLU A 230 7.47 15.47 -7.54
C GLU A 230 7.18 14.26 -6.65
N TYR A 231 6.09 13.54 -6.92
CA TYR A 231 5.81 12.27 -6.25
C TYR A 231 6.96 11.26 -6.45
N LEU A 232 7.42 11.05 -7.68
CA LEU A 232 8.50 10.11 -7.99
C LEU A 232 9.85 10.50 -7.36
N LYS A 233 10.08 11.79 -7.08
CA LYS A 233 11.23 12.29 -6.35
C LYS A 233 11.10 12.16 -4.83
N GLY A 234 9.90 11.85 -4.32
CA GLY A 234 9.60 11.80 -2.89
C GLY A 234 9.45 13.19 -2.25
N GLU A 235 9.10 14.20 -3.02
CA GLU A 235 8.89 15.58 -2.59
C GLU A 235 7.41 15.88 -2.28
N LEU A 236 6.48 15.17 -2.94
CA LEU A 236 5.04 15.31 -2.79
C LEU A 236 4.40 13.94 -2.56
N ALA A 237 3.50 13.83 -1.60
CA ALA A 237 2.72 12.63 -1.32
C ALA A 237 1.24 12.83 -1.67
N PRO A 238 0.67 12.06 -2.61
CA PRO A 238 -0.76 12.04 -2.82
C PRO A 238 -1.47 11.43 -1.61
N VAL A 239 -2.60 12.02 -1.20
CA VAL A 239 -3.40 11.60 -0.05
C VAL A 239 -4.77 11.11 -0.51
N PHE A 240 -5.13 9.91 -0.05
CA PHE A 240 -6.43 9.30 -0.25
C PHE A 240 -7.15 9.15 1.08
N PHE A 241 -8.42 9.47 1.12
CA PHE A 241 -9.30 9.25 2.26
C PHE A 241 -10.22 8.06 1.99
N GLY A 242 -10.48 7.25 3.03
CA GLY A 242 -11.36 6.11 2.84
C GLY A 242 -11.61 5.27 4.08
N SER A 243 -12.23 4.13 3.88
CA SER A 243 -12.43 3.08 4.89
C SER A 243 -12.12 1.72 4.31
N ALA A 244 -10.96 1.17 4.64
CA ALA A 244 -10.56 -0.15 4.17
C ALA A 244 -11.54 -1.23 4.63
N LEU A 245 -12.13 -1.12 5.83
CA LEU A 245 -13.10 -2.09 6.32
C LEU A 245 -14.33 -2.19 5.41
N ASN A 246 -14.79 -1.07 4.90
CA ASN A 246 -15.99 -0.94 4.09
C ASN A 246 -15.74 -0.89 2.58
N ASN A 247 -14.53 -1.20 2.10
CA ASN A 247 -14.10 -1.16 0.69
C ASN A 247 -14.07 0.24 0.07
N PHE A 248 -13.95 1.29 0.86
CA PHE A 248 -14.17 2.65 0.42
C PHE A 248 -12.86 3.40 0.16
N GLY A 249 -12.72 4.06 -0.98
CA GLY A 249 -11.49 4.74 -1.38
C GLY A 249 -10.32 3.80 -1.73
N VAL A 250 -10.50 2.49 -1.66
CA VAL A 250 -9.44 1.49 -1.90
C VAL A 250 -9.24 1.21 -3.38
N GLU A 251 -10.33 1.17 -4.14
CA GLU A 251 -10.26 0.98 -5.59
C GLU A 251 -9.64 2.20 -6.27
N GLU A 252 -10.01 3.41 -5.82
CA GLU A 252 -9.44 4.68 -6.28
C GLU A 252 -7.94 4.73 -5.99
N LEU A 253 -7.54 4.36 -4.77
CA LEU A 253 -6.14 4.22 -4.41
C LEU A 253 -5.41 3.25 -5.35
N LEU A 254 -5.98 2.06 -5.61
CA LEU A 254 -5.31 1.04 -6.43
C LEU A 254 -5.22 1.46 -7.89
N ASN A 255 -6.28 2.04 -8.46
CA ASN A 255 -6.29 2.53 -9.84
C ASN A 255 -5.24 3.63 -10.04
N THR A 256 -5.28 4.66 -9.20
CA THR A 256 -4.29 5.75 -9.28
C THR A 256 -2.87 5.21 -9.00
N PHE A 257 -2.72 4.29 -8.04
CA PHE A 257 -1.41 3.68 -7.73
C PHE A 257 -0.79 3.02 -8.97
N VAL A 258 -1.50 2.17 -9.70
CA VAL A 258 -0.92 1.47 -10.86
C VAL A 258 -0.52 2.43 -11.99
N GLU A 259 -1.19 3.56 -12.07
CA GLU A 259 -0.91 4.62 -13.03
C GLU A 259 0.36 5.40 -12.67
N ILE A 260 0.44 5.95 -11.44
CA ILE A 260 1.50 6.88 -11.04
C ILE A 260 2.73 6.21 -10.41
N ALA A 261 2.58 5.00 -9.85
CA ALA A 261 3.67 4.31 -9.17
C ALA A 261 4.87 4.07 -10.09
N PRO A 262 6.10 4.15 -9.56
CA PRO A 262 7.29 3.96 -10.37
C PRO A 262 7.38 2.56 -10.96
N SER A 263 7.95 2.45 -12.13
CA SER A 263 8.56 1.21 -12.63
C SER A 263 9.73 0.82 -11.70
N PRO A 264 10.26 -0.41 -11.80
CA PRO A 264 11.44 -0.79 -11.03
C PRO A 264 12.53 0.28 -11.14
N ARG A 265 13.05 0.71 -9.99
CA ARG A 265 14.04 1.79 -9.92
C ARG A 265 15.47 1.25 -10.03
N PRO A 266 16.43 2.06 -10.54
CA PRO A 266 17.84 1.71 -10.50
C PRO A 266 18.29 1.42 -9.06
N VAL A 267 19.11 0.38 -8.90
CA VAL A 267 19.63 -0.02 -7.58
C VAL A 267 21.12 0.25 -7.51
N LYS A 268 21.52 1.01 -6.51
CA LYS A 268 22.93 1.34 -6.27
C LYS A 268 23.66 0.13 -5.71
N ALA A 269 24.68 -0.35 -6.42
CA ALA A 269 25.64 -1.33 -5.96
C ALA A 269 26.98 -0.67 -5.60
N GLU A 270 27.93 -1.42 -5.04
CA GLU A 270 29.24 -0.87 -4.65
C GLU A 270 30.03 -0.30 -5.83
N GLU A 271 29.97 -0.98 -6.98
CA GLU A 271 30.78 -0.65 -8.15
C GLU A 271 30.04 0.20 -9.18
N ARG A 272 28.70 0.14 -9.21
CA ARG A 272 27.88 0.80 -10.24
C ARG A 272 26.39 0.84 -9.84
N ASP A 273 25.64 1.66 -10.55
CA ASP A 273 24.17 1.59 -10.51
C ASP A 273 23.66 0.51 -11.49
N VAL A 274 22.81 -0.37 -11.00
CA VAL A 274 22.16 -1.43 -11.79
C VAL A 274 20.87 -0.86 -12.38
N GLN A 275 20.79 -0.85 -13.72
CA GLN A 275 19.58 -0.39 -14.41
C GLN A 275 18.62 -1.57 -14.64
N PRO A 276 17.30 -1.38 -14.44
CA PRO A 276 16.32 -2.45 -14.59
C PRO A 276 16.29 -3.08 -16.00
N GLU A 277 16.60 -2.31 -17.02
CA GLU A 277 16.58 -2.71 -18.43
C GLU A 277 17.79 -3.56 -18.83
N GLU A 278 18.78 -3.72 -17.96
CA GLU A 278 19.95 -4.54 -18.28
C GLU A 278 19.56 -6.01 -18.52
N PRO A 279 20.05 -6.64 -19.59
CA PRO A 279 19.66 -8.00 -19.93
C PRO A 279 20.22 -9.05 -18.98
N LYS A 280 21.31 -8.73 -18.27
CA LYS A 280 21.96 -9.63 -17.32
C LYS A 280 21.22 -9.60 -16.00
N PHE A 281 20.90 -10.79 -15.46
CA PHE A 281 20.31 -10.91 -14.14
C PHE A 281 21.21 -10.32 -13.05
N THR A 282 20.62 -9.45 -12.26
CA THR A 282 21.16 -8.95 -11.00
C THR A 282 20.05 -8.93 -9.97
N GLY A 283 20.34 -9.39 -8.75
CA GLY A 283 19.38 -9.38 -7.66
C GLY A 283 20.06 -9.39 -6.30
N PHE A 284 19.33 -9.01 -5.28
CA PHE A 284 19.81 -9.09 -3.91
C PHE A 284 18.78 -9.72 -2.97
N VAL A 285 19.28 -10.42 -1.95
CA VAL A 285 18.44 -11.01 -0.91
C VAL A 285 18.20 -9.97 0.17
N PHE A 286 16.93 -9.57 0.35
CA PHE A 286 16.54 -8.60 1.38
C PHE A 286 16.04 -9.24 2.67
N LYS A 287 15.59 -10.52 2.59
CA LYS A 287 15.05 -11.25 3.73
C LYS A 287 15.34 -12.74 3.63
N ILE A 288 15.62 -13.37 4.77
CA ILE A 288 15.70 -14.83 4.92
C ILE A 288 14.74 -15.23 6.03
N THR A 289 13.82 -16.13 5.74
CA THR A 289 12.89 -16.71 6.72
C THR A 289 13.21 -18.18 6.90
N ALA A 290 13.51 -18.58 8.15
CA ALA A 290 13.77 -19.95 8.54
C ALA A 290 12.51 -20.58 9.17
N ASN A 291 12.47 -21.91 9.20
CA ASN A 291 11.44 -22.68 9.91
C ASN A 291 9.99 -22.38 9.45
N ILE A 292 9.79 -22.16 8.16
CA ILE A 292 8.45 -21.97 7.59
C ILE A 292 7.61 -23.25 7.72
N ASP A 293 8.25 -24.41 7.60
CA ASP A 293 7.66 -25.71 7.91
C ASP A 293 8.28 -26.22 9.22
N PRO A 294 7.48 -26.42 10.29
CA PRO A 294 7.98 -26.93 11.57
C PRO A 294 8.67 -28.30 11.48
N ASN A 295 8.33 -29.09 10.45
CA ASN A 295 8.89 -30.43 10.24
C ASN A 295 10.19 -30.42 9.41
N HIS A 296 10.53 -29.29 8.79
CA HIS A 296 11.71 -29.17 7.94
C HIS A 296 12.52 -27.94 8.30
N ARG A 297 13.83 -28.11 8.51
CA ARG A 297 14.78 -26.99 8.70
C ARG A 297 15.08 -26.29 7.37
N SER A 298 14.05 -25.83 6.68
CA SER A 298 14.20 -25.10 5.42
C SER A 298 14.23 -23.60 5.65
N CYS A 299 15.07 -22.92 4.89
CA CYS A 299 15.10 -21.45 4.82
C CYS A 299 14.65 -20.99 3.43
N ILE A 300 13.94 -19.89 3.37
CA ILE A 300 13.58 -19.23 2.12
C ILE A 300 14.26 -17.87 2.10
N ALA A 301 15.01 -17.61 1.05
CA ALA A 301 15.61 -16.30 0.77
C ALA A 301 14.72 -15.53 -0.20
N PHE A 302 14.24 -14.38 0.23
CA PHE A 302 13.47 -13.47 -0.62
C PHE A 302 14.44 -12.57 -1.39
N CYS A 303 14.38 -12.66 -2.72
CA CYS A 303 15.26 -11.94 -3.61
C CYS A 303 14.48 -10.89 -4.42
N LYS A 304 14.95 -9.64 -4.44
CA LYS A 304 14.54 -8.62 -5.39
C LYS A 304 15.33 -8.84 -6.68
N VAL A 305 14.63 -9.04 -7.78
CA VAL A 305 15.22 -8.98 -9.14
C VAL A 305 15.39 -7.51 -9.47
N CYS A 306 16.62 -7.08 -9.76
CA CYS A 306 16.95 -5.68 -10.06
C CYS A 306 17.12 -5.46 -11.56
N SER A 307 17.57 -6.46 -12.29
CA SER A 307 17.72 -6.43 -13.75
C SER A 307 17.69 -7.83 -14.34
N GLY A 308 17.43 -7.90 -15.64
CA GLY A 308 17.41 -9.14 -16.40
C GLY A 308 16.32 -10.10 -15.94
N LYS A 309 16.55 -11.39 -16.15
CA LYS A 309 15.59 -12.46 -15.89
C LYS A 309 16.23 -13.56 -15.07
N PHE A 310 15.56 -13.96 -13.98
CA PHE A 310 15.94 -15.15 -13.23
C PHE A 310 15.32 -16.39 -13.92
N SER A 311 16.13 -17.41 -14.18
CA SER A 311 15.68 -18.68 -14.76
C SER A 311 16.09 -19.85 -13.87
N ARG A 312 15.19 -20.78 -13.66
CA ARG A 312 15.41 -21.99 -12.87
C ARG A 312 16.60 -22.79 -13.40
N ASN A 313 17.43 -23.28 -12.49
CA ASN A 313 18.64 -24.07 -12.80
C ASN A 313 19.71 -23.36 -13.66
N ALA A 314 19.55 -22.08 -14.00
CA ALA A 314 20.60 -21.32 -14.63
C ALA A 314 21.78 -21.06 -13.67
N PRO A 315 23.01 -20.89 -14.18
CA PRO A 315 24.16 -20.60 -13.33
C PRO A 315 24.19 -19.12 -12.94
N TYR A 316 24.24 -18.82 -11.64
CA TYR A 316 24.34 -17.46 -11.09
C TYR A 316 25.59 -17.34 -10.21
N TYR A 317 26.33 -16.25 -10.39
CA TYR A 317 27.46 -15.93 -9.53
C TYR A 317 26.97 -15.34 -8.20
N HIS A 318 27.22 -16.01 -7.11
CA HIS A 318 26.90 -15.53 -5.76
C HIS A 318 28.09 -14.74 -5.21
N VAL A 319 27.99 -13.41 -5.21
CA VAL A 319 29.09 -12.49 -4.88
C VAL A 319 29.70 -12.81 -3.52
N ARG A 320 28.90 -12.88 -2.47
CA ARG A 320 29.39 -13.15 -1.10
C ARG A 320 30.12 -14.48 -0.94
N HIS A 321 29.70 -15.53 -1.69
CA HIS A 321 30.36 -16.84 -1.65
C HIS A 321 31.48 -17.00 -2.68
N GLY A 322 31.63 -16.05 -3.60
CA GLY A 322 32.65 -16.11 -4.64
C GLY A 322 32.53 -17.29 -5.58
N LYS A 323 31.34 -17.85 -5.79
CA LYS A 323 31.13 -19.06 -6.59
C LYS A 323 29.82 -19.05 -7.37
N THR A 324 29.80 -19.83 -8.46
CA THR A 324 28.57 -20.04 -9.23
C THR A 324 27.67 -21.07 -8.57
N MET A 325 26.39 -20.74 -8.45
CA MET A 325 25.34 -21.58 -7.87
C MET A 325 24.18 -21.74 -8.84
N ARG A 326 23.39 -22.81 -8.67
CA ARG A 326 22.15 -23.07 -9.40
C ARG A 326 21.03 -23.26 -8.38
N PHE A 327 19.85 -22.72 -8.70
CA PHE A 327 18.68 -22.79 -7.83
C PHE A 327 17.60 -23.61 -8.53
N SER A 328 17.25 -24.75 -7.93
CA SER A 328 16.33 -25.73 -8.52
C SER A 328 14.85 -25.48 -8.21
N SER A 329 14.57 -24.69 -7.17
CA SER A 329 13.21 -24.49 -6.66
C SER A 329 12.92 -23.03 -6.37
N PRO A 330 13.00 -22.13 -7.37
CA PRO A 330 12.54 -20.75 -7.20
C PRO A 330 11.05 -20.78 -6.94
N THR A 331 10.60 -19.97 -6.00
CA THR A 331 9.23 -20.01 -5.49
C THR A 331 8.63 -18.62 -5.51
N GLN A 332 7.44 -18.52 -6.04
CA GLN A 332 6.57 -17.36 -5.94
C GLN A 332 5.60 -17.56 -4.76
N PHE A 333 5.26 -16.47 -4.10
CA PHE A 333 4.43 -16.52 -2.91
C PHE A 333 3.14 -15.72 -3.09
N MET A 334 2.04 -16.35 -2.69
CA MET A 334 0.82 -15.69 -2.33
C MET A 334 0.59 -15.97 -0.84
N ALA A 335 1.21 -15.16 0.03
CA ALA A 335 1.24 -15.39 1.48
C ALA A 335 1.68 -16.84 1.83
N GLN A 336 0.74 -17.71 2.21
CA GLN A 336 1.01 -19.09 2.58
C GLN A 336 1.17 -20.04 1.38
N ARG A 337 0.59 -19.72 0.23
CA ARG A 337 0.67 -20.57 -0.96
C ARG A 337 1.99 -20.40 -1.67
N LYS A 338 2.64 -21.52 -1.97
CA LYS A 338 3.91 -21.59 -2.69
C LYS A 338 3.69 -22.19 -4.06
N THR A 339 4.18 -21.55 -5.09
CA THR A 339 4.18 -22.08 -6.44
C THR A 339 5.59 -22.02 -6.99
N THR A 340 6.12 -23.15 -7.48
CA THR A 340 7.41 -23.16 -8.16
C THR A 340 7.27 -22.48 -9.51
N VAL A 341 8.19 -21.58 -9.82
CA VAL A 341 8.23 -20.86 -11.10
C VAL A 341 9.50 -21.21 -11.85
N ASP A 342 9.43 -21.17 -13.17
CA ASP A 342 10.61 -21.44 -14.01
C ASP A 342 11.40 -20.15 -14.28
N GLU A 343 10.73 -19.01 -14.21
CA GLU A 343 11.30 -17.69 -14.51
C GLU A 343 10.69 -16.60 -13.61
N ALA A 344 11.48 -15.55 -13.34
CA ALA A 344 11.06 -14.34 -12.62
C ALA A 344 11.82 -13.11 -13.15
#